data_4d34d63c574d1b37f046dd6a40da632f
#
_entry.id   4d34d63c574d1b37f046dd6a40da632f
#
_cell.length_a   1.000
_cell.length_b   1.000
_cell.length_c   1.000
_cell.angle_alpha   90.00
_cell.angle_beta   90.00
_cell.angle_gamma   90.00
#
_symmetry.space_group_name_H-M   'P 1'
#
loop_
_entity.id
_entity.type
_entity.pdbx_description
1 polymer ?
#
loop_
_entity_poly.entity_id
_entity_poly.type
_entity_poly.pdbx_seq_one_letter_code
_entity_poly.pdbx_strand_id
1 'polypeptide(L)'
;MNQIVNNIKQRLSLREPLAEALAVVAKLTDALELKKPANVLEDAEYLKQELAKAKAVCPTCKDFERDFPSFAFSIATGIGKTRLMGACIAYLYLKYGIRHFFVLAPNLTLYEKLIRDFGDQSYEKYVFKGLAEFVHNPPVVITGDNYNTAKGIFSEKEIQINVFNIAKFNTDSKEGGKKGAPKMRRLSEYLGQSYFEYLSALDDLVILMDEAHRYHADASKKAINELRPILGLEMTATPTDEKGKPFKNIVYEYNLAQALADGKYVKIPTVAKRRNFQKGDLSSEE
;
A
#
# COMPACT_ATOMS: atom_id res chain seq x y z
N MET A 1 7.65 -24.39 1.96
CA MET A 1 7.78 -23.04 1.40
C MET A 1 6.57 -22.80 0.49
N ASN A 2 5.88 -21.68 0.59
CA ASN A 2 4.66 -21.42 -0.18
C ASN A 2 4.99 -21.33 -1.68
N GLN A 3 4.38 -22.21 -2.49
CA GLN A 3 4.69 -22.33 -3.93
C GLN A 3 4.35 -21.03 -4.69
N ILE A 4 3.27 -20.34 -4.29
CA ILE A 4 2.86 -19.06 -4.90
C ILE A 4 3.91 -17.98 -4.60
N VAL A 5 4.41 -17.90 -3.36
CA VAL A 5 5.48 -16.94 -2.98
C VAL A 5 6.73 -17.18 -3.81
N ASN A 6 7.16 -18.44 -3.99
CA ASN A 6 8.32 -18.76 -4.80
C ASN A 6 8.13 -18.40 -6.28
N ASN A 7 6.97 -18.67 -6.83
CA ASN A 7 6.64 -18.28 -8.20
C ASN A 7 6.72 -16.75 -8.38
N ILE A 8 6.07 -16.00 -7.50
CA ILE A 8 6.10 -14.53 -7.54
C ILE A 8 7.55 -14.01 -7.38
N LYS A 9 8.33 -14.55 -6.41
CA LYS A 9 9.73 -14.19 -6.20
C LYS A 9 10.53 -14.31 -7.51
N GLN A 10 10.42 -15.44 -8.19
CA GLN A 10 11.15 -15.71 -9.43
C GLN A 10 10.65 -14.83 -10.59
N ARG A 11 9.35 -14.80 -10.81
CA ARG A 11 8.73 -14.07 -11.95
C ARG A 11 8.92 -12.57 -11.87
N LEU A 12 8.81 -11.99 -10.68
CA LEU A 12 9.03 -10.57 -10.47
C LEU A 12 10.51 -10.24 -10.15
N SER A 13 11.41 -11.22 -10.11
CA SER A 13 12.81 -11.04 -9.74
C SER A 13 12.95 -10.23 -8.43
N LEU A 14 12.22 -10.66 -7.40
CA LEU A 14 12.23 -9.95 -6.12
C LEU A 14 13.60 -10.05 -5.46
N ARG A 15 14.10 -8.91 -4.98
CA ARG A 15 15.25 -8.86 -4.08
C ARG A 15 14.95 -9.67 -2.82
N GLU A 16 15.97 -10.27 -2.21
CA GLU A 16 15.77 -11.16 -1.05
C GLU A 16 14.93 -10.52 0.06
N PRO A 17 15.20 -9.27 0.51
CA PRO A 17 14.37 -8.66 1.56
C PRO A 17 12.89 -8.52 1.18
N LEU A 18 12.58 -8.30 -0.11
CA LEU A 18 11.20 -8.23 -0.58
C LEU A 18 10.53 -9.62 -0.62
N ALA A 19 11.30 -10.65 -0.95
CA ALA A 19 10.80 -12.02 -0.92
C ALA A 19 10.52 -12.51 0.51
N GLU A 20 11.37 -12.14 1.46
CA GLU A 20 11.16 -12.40 2.89
C GLU A 20 9.92 -11.66 3.41
N ALA A 21 9.78 -10.36 3.07
CA ALA A 21 8.60 -9.58 3.42
C ALA A 21 7.32 -10.21 2.86
N LEU A 22 7.32 -10.67 1.59
CA LEU A 22 6.19 -11.38 0.99
C LEU A 22 5.90 -12.70 1.71
N ALA A 23 6.93 -13.43 2.15
CA ALA A 23 6.75 -14.65 2.92
C ALA A 23 6.11 -14.37 4.30
N VAL A 24 6.40 -13.23 4.92
CA VAL A 24 5.72 -12.78 6.15
C VAL A 24 4.24 -12.47 5.87
N VAL A 25 3.93 -11.77 4.76
CA VAL A 25 2.53 -11.57 4.34
C VAL A 25 1.81 -12.91 4.22
N ALA A 26 2.42 -13.87 3.54
CA ALA A 26 1.83 -15.19 3.35
C ALA A 26 1.55 -15.92 4.68
N LYS A 27 2.49 -15.90 5.62
CA LYS A 27 2.29 -16.51 6.95
C LYS A 27 1.17 -15.85 7.74
N LEU A 28 1.10 -14.52 7.71
CA LEU A 28 0.07 -13.77 8.42
C LEU A 28 -1.31 -14.04 7.81
N THR A 29 -1.45 -13.93 6.49
CA THR A 29 -2.74 -14.14 5.81
C THR A 29 -3.22 -15.59 5.87
N ASP A 30 -2.32 -16.57 5.95
CA ASP A 30 -2.69 -17.98 6.17
C ASP A 30 -3.23 -18.22 7.61
N ALA A 31 -2.89 -17.38 8.58
CA ALA A 31 -3.36 -17.48 9.97
C ALA A 31 -4.65 -16.70 10.25
N LEU A 32 -4.91 -15.65 9.46
CA LEU A 32 -6.01 -14.73 9.67
C LEU A 32 -7.27 -15.13 8.89
N GLU A 33 -8.42 -14.66 9.37
CA GLU A 33 -9.65 -14.69 8.61
C GLU A 33 -9.80 -13.37 7.85
N LEU A 34 -9.57 -13.39 6.53
CA LEU A 34 -9.70 -12.21 5.67
C LEU A 34 -11.17 -11.95 5.33
N LYS A 35 -11.92 -11.39 6.28
CA LYS A 35 -13.35 -11.10 6.13
C LYS A 35 -13.73 -9.78 6.81
N LYS A 36 -14.85 -9.20 6.41
CA LYS A 36 -15.51 -8.12 7.16
C LYS A 36 -16.43 -8.70 8.21
N PRO A 37 -16.35 -8.25 9.47
CA PRO A 37 -17.38 -8.55 10.46
C PRO A 37 -18.73 -7.96 10.08
N ALA A 38 -19.81 -8.62 10.48
CA ALA A 38 -21.17 -8.23 10.07
C ALA A 38 -21.68 -6.96 10.77
N ASN A 39 -21.20 -6.69 11.98
CA ASN A 39 -21.64 -5.54 12.77
C ASN A 39 -20.56 -5.04 13.73
N VAL A 40 -20.74 -3.85 14.30
CA VAL A 40 -19.78 -3.15 15.17
C VAL A 40 -19.44 -3.92 16.46
N LEU A 41 -20.36 -4.71 17.00
CA LEU A 41 -20.10 -5.52 18.20
C LEU A 41 -19.18 -6.70 17.91
N GLU A 42 -19.32 -7.29 16.71
CA GLU A 42 -18.43 -8.35 16.23
C GLU A 42 -17.07 -7.81 15.84
N ASP A 43 -16.97 -6.54 15.40
CA ASP A 43 -15.72 -5.89 15.01
C ASP A 43 -14.65 -5.96 16.12
N ALA A 44 -15.01 -5.64 17.37
CA ALA A 44 -14.05 -5.60 18.48
C ALA A 44 -13.54 -6.99 18.87
N GLU A 45 -14.42 -7.98 18.93
CA GLU A 45 -14.03 -9.36 19.28
C GLU A 45 -13.23 -10.00 18.14
N TYR A 46 -13.64 -9.77 16.89
CA TYR A 46 -12.91 -10.19 15.71
C TYR A 46 -11.48 -9.63 15.70
N LEU A 47 -11.31 -8.31 15.89
CA LEU A 47 -9.98 -7.70 15.91
C LEU A 47 -9.09 -8.25 17.03
N LYS A 48 -9.66 -8.53 18.18
CA LYS A 48 -8.92 -9.13 19.30
C LYS A 48 -8.44 -10.55 18.97
N GLN A 49 -9.29 -11.35 18.36
CA GLN A 49 -8.94 -12.72 17.92
C GLN A 49 -7.89 -12.68 16.81
N GLU A 50 -8.07 -11.83 15.80
CA GLU A 50 -7.10 -11.68 14.72
C GLU A 50 -5.74 -11.18 15.21
N LEU A 51 -5.74 -10.24 16.18
CA LEU A 51 -4.50 -9.77 16.81
C LEU A 51 -3.79 -10.89 17.57
N ALA A 52 -4.52 -11.76 18.25
CA ALA A 52 -3.93 -12.92 18.93
C ALA A 52 -3.29 -13.90 17.94
N LYS A 53 -3.96 -14.18 16.81
CA LYS A 53 -3.41 -14.99 15.71
C LYS A 53 -2.16 -14.34 15.11
N ALA A 54 -2.20 -13.03 14.83
CA ALA A 54 -1.08 -12.28 14.29
C ALA A 54 0.15 -12.32 15.24
N LYS A 55 -0.05 -12.15 16.55
CA LYS A 55 1.01 -12.24 17.56
C LYS A 55 1.63 -13.63 17.65
N ALA A 56 0.85 -14.67 17.45
CA ALA A 56 1.36 -16.05 17.44
C ALA A 56 2.30 -16.31 16.27
N VAL A 57 2.04 -15.69 15.12
CA VAL A 57 2.85 -15.80 13.90
C VAL A 57 4.02 -14.81 13.90
N CYS A 58 3.77 -13.58 14.31
CA CYS A 58 4.70 -12.46 14.33
C CYS A 58 4.69 -11.77 15.71
N PRO A 59 5.51 -12.18 16.66
CA PRO A 59 5.53 -11.61 18.03
C PRO A 59 5.93 -10.13 18.10
N THR A 60 6.51 -9.58 17.02
CA THR A 60 6.82 -8.14 16.90
C THR A 60 5.57 -7.28 16.72
N CYS A 61 4.49 -7.85 16.22
CA CYS A 61 3.19 -7.17 16.12
C CYS A 61 2.54 -7.11 17.51
N LYS A 62 2.52 -5.94 18.13
CA LYS A 62 1.97 -5.73 19.48
C LYS A 62 0.50 -5.32 19.45
N ASP A 63 0.08 -4.64 18.39
CA ASP A 63 -1.27 -4.07 18.26
C ASP A 63 -1.51 -3.71 16.79
N PHE A 64 -2.77 -3.60 16.35
CA PHE A 64 -3.08 -2.98 15.07
C PHE A 64 -3.10 -1.46 15.22
N GLU A 65 -2.62 -0.74 14.21
CA GLU A 65 -2.67 0.74 14.21
C GLU A 65 -3.99 1.27 13.65
N ARG A 66 -4.88 0.39 13.20
CA ARG A 66 -6.15 0.65 12.53
C ARG A 66 -7.28 -0.15 13.17
N ASP A 67 -8.52 0.18 12.81
CA ASP A 67 -9.71 -0.56 13.22
C ASP A 67 -9.96 -1.79 12.32
N PHE A 68 -8.89 -2.32 11.73
CA PHE A 68 -8.84 -3.55 10.92
C PHE A 68 -7.44 -4.16 11.00
N PRO A 69 -7.27 -5.46 10.65
CA PRO A 69 -5.94 -6.08 10.59
C PRO A 69 -4.98 -5.29 9.71
N SER A 70 -3.95 -4.69 10.30
CA SER A 70 -2.96 -3.86 9.58
C SER A 70 -1.53 -4.20 10.02
N PHE A 71 -0.62 -4.30 9.03
CA PHE A 71 0.76 -4.71 9.23
C PHE A 71 1.73 -3.76 8.56
N ALA A 72 2.74 -3.33 9.32
CA ALA A 72 3.77 -2.43 8.84
C ALA A 72 5.05 -3.18 8.46
N PHE A 73 5.57 -2.81 7.29
CA PHE A 73 6.83 -3.28 6.73
C PHE A 73 7.81 -2.11 6.70
N SER A 74 8.80 -2.16 7.60
CA SER A 74 9.88 -1.18 7.65
C SER A 74 10.93 -1.52 6.60
N ILE A 75 10.90 -0.84 5.45
CA ILE A 75 11.79 -1.14 4.31
C ILE A 75 12.48 0.14 3.86
N ALA A 76 13.81 0.10 3.82
CA ALA A 76 14.65 1.21 3.40
C ALA A 76 14.27 1.74 2.01
N THR A 77 14.48 3.03 1.80
CA THR A 77 14.26 3.67 0.49
C THR A 77 15.17 3.05 -0.58
N GLY A 78 14.65 2.87 -1.79
CA GLY A 78 15.39 2.29 -2.92
C GLY A 78 15.42 0.76 -2.98
N ILE A 79 14.94 0.05 -1.96
CA ILE A 79 14.88 -1.42 -1.97
C ILE A 79 13.81 -1.94 -2.93
N GLY A 80 12.70 -1.20 -3.11
CA GLY A 80 11.62 -1.55 -4.05
C GLY A 80 10.25 -1.73 -3.40
N LYS A 81 9.85 -0.84 -2.49
CA LYS A 81 8.53 -0.87 -1.83
C LYS A 81 7.36 -1.05 -2.81
N THR A 82 7.36 -0.31 -3.93
CA THR A 82 6.31 -0.44 -4.97
C THR A 82 6.26 -1.85 -5.57
N ARG A 83 7.43 -2.48 -5.79
CA ARG A 83 7.49 -3.87 -6.29
C ARG A 83 6.95 -4.86 -5.25
N LEU A 84 7.21 -4.63 -3.97
CA LEU A 84 6.60 -5.43 -2.90
C LEU A 84 5.07 -5.26 -2.88
N MET A 85 4.56 -4.03 -3.04
CA MET A 85 3.10 -3.80 -3.14
C MET A 85 2.50 -4.62 -4.29
N GLY A 86 3.12 -4.60 -5.48
CA GLY A 86 2.69 -5.43 -6.61
C GLY A 86 2.75 -6.93 -6.31
N ALA A 87 3.80 -7.39 -5.63
CA ALA A 87 3.92 -8.78 -5.21
C ALA A 87 2.84 -9.19 -4.19
N CYS A 88 2.48 -8.31 -3.25
CA CYS A 88 1.39 -8.53 -2.30
C CYS A 88 0.03 -8.60 -3.01
N ILE A 89 -0.25 -7.69 -3.94
CA ILE A 89 -1.46 -7.73 -4.78
C ILE A 89 -1.54 -9.05 -5.54
N ALA A 90 -0.45 -9.43 -6.20
CA ALA A 90 -0.39 -10.69 -6.95
C ALA A 90 -0.61 -11.92 -6.04
N TYR A 91 0.01 -11.95 -4.87
CA TYR A 91 -0.16 -13.04 -3.91
C TYR A 91 -1.60 -13.15 -3.42
N LEU A 92 -2.19 -12.04 -2.99
CA LEU A 92 -3.56 -12.02 -2.46
C LEU A 92 -4.59 -12.41 -3.52
N TYR A 93 -4.39 -11.97 -4.77
CA TYR A 93 -5.23 -12.41 -5.88
C TYR A 93 -5.07 -13.90 -6.18
N LEU A 94 -3.84 -14.38 -6.35
CA LEU A 94 -3.58 -15.78 -6.73
C LEU A 94 -3.95 -16.78 -5.63
N LYS A 95 -3.83 -16.39 -4.36
CA LYS A 95 -4.10 -17.28 -3.23
C LYS A 95 -5.57 -17.26 -2.79
N TYR A 96 -6.17 -16.07 -2.72
CA TYR A 96 -7.48 -15.84 -2.08
C TYR A 96 -8.54 -15.33 -3.06
N GLY A 97 -8.17 -15.00 -4.30
CA GLY A 97 -9.09 -14.44 -5.28
C GLY A 97 -9.48 -12.98 -4.99
N ILE A 98 -8.76 -12.27 -4.11
CA ILE A 98 -9.00 -10.87 -3.77
C ILE A 98 -8.76 -10.00 -5.01
N ARG A 99 -9.72 -9.14 -5.34
CA ARG A 99 -9.70 -8.33 -6.56
C ARG A 99 -9.72 -6.83 -6.33
N HIS A 100 -10.09 -6.36 -5.16
CA HIS A 100 -10.24 -4.94 -4.88
C HIS A 100 -9.11 -4.43 -3.99
N PHE A 101 -8.27 -3.58 -4.57
CA PHE A 101 -7.12 -2.99 -3.88
C PHE A 101 -7.24 -1.47 -3.87
N PHE A 102 -6.96 -0.86 -2.72
CA PHE A 102 -6.90 0.59 -2.57
C PHE A 102 -5.48 1.00 -2.18
N VAL A 103 -4.83 1.77 -3.05
CA VAL A 103 -3.44 2.18 -2.90
C VAL A 103 -3.37 3.67 -2.59
N LEU A 104 -2.83 4.01 -1.44
CA LEU A 104 -2.62 5.39 -1.02
C LEU A 104 -1.20 5.87 -1.35
N ALA A 105 -1.15 6.99 -2.07
CA ALA A 105 0.07 7.72 -2.36
C ALA A 105 0.20 8.96 -1.46
N PRO A 106 1.40 9.27 -0.92
CA PRO A 106 1.59 10.40 -0.02
C PRO A 106 1.63 11.76 -0.71
N ASN A 107 1.94 11.80 -2.01
CA ASN A 107 2.04 13.02 -2.80
C ASN A 107 1.74 12.76 -4.28
N LEU A 108 1.63 13.83 -5.08
CA LEU A 108 1.28 13.73 -6.51
C LEU A 108 2.34 13.00 -7.35
N THR A 109 3.61 13.22 -7.09
CA THR A 109 4.70 12.56 -7.84
C THR A 109 4.66 11.04 -7.66
N LEU A 110 4.47 10.56 -6.43
CA LEU A 110 4.32 9.12 -6.17
C LEU A 110 2.97 8.59 -6.68
N TYR A 111 1.92 9.39 -6.64
CA TYR A 111 0.62 9.05 -7.21
C TYR A 111 0.72 8.75 -8.72
N GLU A 112 1.29 9.68 -9.49
CA GLU A 112 1.48 9.50 -10.94
C GLU A 112 2.39 8.31 -11.26
N LYS A 113 3.44 8.13 -10.45
CA LYS A 113 4.32 6.97 -10.58
C LYS A 113 3.57 5.66 -10.34
N LEU A 114 2.77 5.55 -9.28
CA LEU A 114 2.02 4.33 -8.95
C LEU A 114 0.99 3.99 -10.03
N ILE A 115 0.32 4.99 -10.62
CA ILE A 115 -0.60 4.77 -11.74
C ILE A 115 0.12 4.09 -12.90
N ARG A 116 1.32 4.54 -13.26
CA ARG A 116 2.12 3.93 -14.34
C ARG A 116 2.65 2.56 -13.95
N ASP A 117 3.20 2.44 -12.75
CA ASP A 117 3.79 1.18 -12.25
C ASP A 117 2.75 0.05 -12.19
N PHE A 118 1.48 0.36 -11.90
CA PHE A 118 0.40 -0.64 -11.81
C PHE A 118 -0.42 -0.80 -13.09
N GLY A 119 -0.54 0.23 -13.93
CA GLY A 119 -1.51 0.26 -15.04
C GLY A 119 -0.90 0.20 -16.43
N ASP A 120 0.33 0.62 -16.63
CA ASP A 120 0.94 0.71 -17.96
C ASP A 120 1.84 -0.51 -18.23
N GLN A 121 1.29 -1.49 -18.96
CA GLN A 121 2.02 -2.71 -19.35
C GLN A 121 3.24 -2.44 -20.23
N SER A 122 3.24 -1.32 -20.96
CA SER A 122 4.37 -0.93 -21.81
C SER A 122 5.52 -0.30 -21.02
N TYR A 123 5.23 0.13 -19.80
CA TYR A 123 6.21 0.78 -18.95
C TYR A 123 7.26 -0.21 -18.44
N GLU A 124 8.53 0.16 -18.55
CA GLU A 124 9.65 -0.71 -18.15
C GLU A 124 9.55 -1.22 -16.71
N LYS A 125 9.01 -0.39 -15.80
CA LYS A 125 8.86 -0.69 -14.37
C LYS A 125 7.48 -1.22 -13.99
N TYR A 126 6.67 -1.64 -14.98
CA TYR A 126 5.39 -2.30 -14.70
C TYR A 126 5.58 -3.45 -13.71
N VAL A 127 4.87 -3.39 -12.58
CA VAL A 127 5.17 -4.24 -11.42
C VAL A 127 4.78 -5.70 -11.62
N PHE A 128 3.83 -6.00 -12.51
CA PHE A 128 3.35 -7.37 -12.76
C PHE A 128 4.01 -8.05 -13.96
N LYS A 129 5.05 -7.44 -14.52
CA LYS A 129 5.77 -7.97 -15.67
C LYS A 129 6.37 -9.34 -15.34
N GLY A 130 5.95 -10.37 -16.08
CA GLY A 130 6.41 -11.76 -15.88
C GLY A 130 5.38 -12.67 -15.21
N LEU A 131 4.27 -12.13 -14.68
CA LEU A 131 3.14 -12.93 -14.20
C LEU A 131 2.11 -13.10 -15.31
N ALA A 132 1.93 -14.33 -15.80
CA ALA A 132 1.07 -14.63 -16.95
C ALA A 132 -0.39 -14.18 -16.71
N GLU A 133 -0.90 -14.36 -15.51
CA GLU A 133 -2.24 -13.97 -15.12
C GLU A 133 -2.50 -12.48 -15.30
N PHE A 134 -1.51 -11.64 -14.99
CA PHE A 134 -1.58 -10.18 -15.10
C PHE A 134 -1.23 -9.66 -16.52
N VAL A 135 -0.62 -10.49 -17.35
CA VAL A 135 -0.42 -10.18 -18.78
C VAL A 135 -1.70 -10.41 -19.56
N HIS A 136 -2.39 -11.50 -19.29
CA HIS A 136 -3.65 -11.86 -19.97
C HIS A 136 -4.86 -11.09 -19.42
N ASN A 137 -4.82 -10.73 -18.14
CA ASN A 137 -5.89 -10.04 -17.43
C ASN A 137 -5.31 -8.88 -16.61
N PRO A 138 -4.88 -7.80 -17.26
CA PRO A 138 -4.24 -6.68 -16.59
C PRO A 138 -5.21 -5.99 -15.64
N PRO A 139 -4.70 -5.49 -14.48
CA PRO A 139 -5.53 -4.76 -13.54
C PRO A 139 -6.11 -3.49 -14.17
N VAL A 140 -7.34 -3.17 -13.82
CA VAL A 140 -7.94 -1.87 -14.10
C VAL A 140 -7.49 -0.89 -13.03
N VAL A 141 -6.76 0.15 -13.44
CA VAL A 141 -6.35 1.21 -12.52
C VAL A 141 -7.39 2.31 -12.48
N ILE A 142 -7.98 2.49 -11.31
CA ILE A 142 -8.99 3.51 -11.03
C ILE A 142 -8.33 4.60 -10.20
N THR A 143 -8.59 5.86 -10.55
CA THR A 143 -7.93 7.01 -9.96
C THR A 143 -8.94 8.04 -9.47
N GLY A 144 -8.49 8.99 -8.67
CA GLY A 144 -9.32 10.13 -8.24
C GLY A 144 -9.82 11.01 -9.40
N ASP A 145 -9.33 10.81 -10.60
CA ASP A 145 -9.70 11.59 -11.78
C ASP A 145 -10.65 10.81 -12.72
N ASN A 146 -10.66 9.47 -12.69
CA ASN A 146 -11.46 8.64 -13.60
C ASN A 146 -12.49 7.73 -12.92
N TYR A 147 -12.60 7.71 -11.59
CA TYR A 147 -13.50 6.79 -10.88
C TYR A 147 -14.98 6.88 -11.29
N ASN A 148 -15.45 8.04 -11.78
CA ASN A 148 -16.82 8.22 -12.26
C ASN A 148 -17.10 7.63 -13.64
N THR A 149 -16.06 7.34 -14.42
CA THR A 149 -16.16 6.91 -15.82
C THR A 149 -15.35 5.64 -16.12
N ALA A 150 -14.68 5.08 -15.13
CA ALA A 150 -13.85 3.89 -15.31
C ALA A 150 -14.72 2.71 -15.74
N LYS A 151 -14.40 2.16 -16.92
CA LYS A 151 -15.01 0.92 -17.39
C LYS A 151 -14.50 -0.22 -16.48
N GLY A 152 -15.39 -1.10 -16.07
CA GLY A 152 -15.03 -2.27 -15.28
C GLY A 152 -15.29 -2.16 -13.78
N ILE A 153 -15.74 -1.01 -13.25
CA ILE A 153 -16.10 -0.85 -11.83
C ILE A 153 -17.10 -1.93 -11.35
N PHE A 154 -17.99 -2.38 -12.24
CA PHE A 154 -18.98 -3.43 -11.95
C PHE A 154 -18.56 -4.83 -12.46
N SER A 155 -17.33 -4.99 -12.94
CA SER A 155 -16.85 -6.28 -13.40
C SER A 155 -16.33 -7.11 -12.22
N GLU A 156 -17.06 -8.13 -11.82
CA GLU A 156 -16.63 -9.07 -10.78
C GLU A 156 -15.40 -9.90 -11.18
N LYS A 157 -14.97 -9.83 -12.43
CA LYS A 157 -13.85 -10.63 -12.97
C LYS A 157 -12.52 -9.89 -12.98
N GLU A 158 -12.54 -8.57 -12.96
CA GLU A 158 -11.35 -7.76 -13.12
C GLU A 158 -10.67 -7.45 -11.76
N ILE A 159 -9.34 -7.39 -11.78
CA ILE A 159 -8.57 -6.90 -10.64
C ILE A 159 -8.64 -5.37 -10.70
N GLN A 160 -9.11 -4.74 -9.63
CA GLN A 160 -9.22 -3.29 -9.53
C GLN A 160 -8.16 -2.75 -8.56
N ILE A 161 -7.35 -1.84 -9.05
CA ILE A 161 -6.36 -1.13 -8.24
C ILE A 161 -6.74 0.36 -8.20
N ASN A 162 -7.28 0.77 -7.07
CA ASN A 162 -7.73 2.13 -6.83
C ASN A 162 -6.58 2.96 -6.28
N VAL A 163 -5.94 3.80 -7.11
CA VAL A 163 -4.80 4.63 -6.70
C VAL A 163 -5.29 6.03 -6.35
N PHE A 164 -5.06 6.47 -5.12
CA PHE A 164 -5.50 7.78 -4.64
C PHE A 164 -4.39 8.50 -3.88
N ASN A 165 -4.36 9.82 -4.04
CA ASN A 165 -3.52 10.68 -3.21
C ASN A 165 -4.27 11.03 -1.92
N ILE A 166 -3.59 10.97 -0.78
CA ILE A 166 -4.20 11.28 0.53
C ILE A 166 -4.77 12.71 0.59
N ALA A 167 -4.16 13.66 -0.09
CA ALA A 167 -4.67 15.03 -0.13
C ALA A 167 -6.03 15.09 -0.83
N LYS A 168 -6.23 14.36 -1.94
CA LYS A 168 -7.53 14.25 -2.63
C LYS A 168 -8.55 13.45 -1.82
N PHE A 169 -8.09 12.55 -0.97
CA PHE A 169 -8.92 11.72 -0.11
C PHE A 169 -9.48 12.50 1.10
N ASN A 170 -8.65 13.39 1.68
CA ASN A 170 -9.00 14.16 2.88
C ASN A 170 -9.52 15.58 2.60
N THR A 171 -9.36 16.11 1.37
CA THR A 171 -9.71 17.52 1.11
C THR A 171 -11.20 17.73 0.95
N ASP A 172 -11.75 18.57 1.83
CA ASP A 172 -12.98 19.29 1.58
C ASP A 172 -12.78 20.20 0.37
N SER A 173 -13.49 19.98 -0.71
CA SER A 173 -13.43 20.88 -1.86
C SER A 173 -14.05 22.21 -1.46
N LYS A 174 -13.27 23.29 -1.56
CA LYS A 174 -13.78 24.65 -1.46
C LYS A 174 -14.45 25.01 -2.79
N GLU A 175 -15.74 24.81 -2.91
CA GLU A 175 -16.58 25.44 -3.95
C GLU A 175 -17.42 26.53 -3.31
N GLY A 176 -17.24 27.78 -3.76
CA GLY A 176 -18.06 28.90 -3.32
C GLY A 176 -17.91 29.31 -1.85
N GLY A 177 -16.74 29.09 -1.21
CA GLY A 177 -16.49 29.56 0.16
C GLY A 177 -17.08 28.68 1.27
N LYS A 178 -17.82 27.62 0.95
CA LYS A 178 -18.31 26.62 1.91
C LYS A 178 -17.48 25.35 1.81
N LYS A 179 -17.13 24.76 2.96
CA LYS A 179 -16.48 23.43 3.01
C LYS A 179 -17.47 22.39 2.46
N GLY A 180 -17.20 21.85 1.27
CA GLY A 180 -17.97 20.75 0.68
C GLY A 180 -17.33 19.40 1.03
N ALA A 181 -18.11 18.32 0.99
CA ALA A 181 -17.60 16.97 1.17
C ALA A 181 -16.54 16.63 0.10
N PRO A 182 -15.51 15.81 0.43
CA PRO A 182 -14.55 15.31 -0.55
C PRO A 182 -15.23 14.70 -1.77
N LYS A 183 -14.65 14.87 -2.96
CA LYS A 183 -15.23 14.34 -4.21
C LYS A 183 -15.67 12.89 -4.10
N MET A 184 -14.87 12.04 -3.46
CA MET A 184 -15.19 10.63 -3.26
C MET A 184 -16.46 10.37 -2.43
N ARG A 185 -16.87 11.32 -1.58
CA ARG A 185 -18.07 11.24 -0.72
C ARG A 185 -19.29 11.89 -1.37
N ARG A 186 -19.16 12.42 -2.59
CA ARG A 186 -20.30 12.97 -3.34
C ARG A 186 -20.99 11.84 -4.10
N LEU A 187 -22.29 11.98 -4.24
CA LEU A 187 -23.10 11.06 -5.05
C LEU A 187 -22.53 11.00 -6.47
N SER A 188 -22.28 9.80 -6.95
CA SER A 188 -21.96 9.52 -8.34
C SER A 188 -23.25 9.12 -9.05
N GLU A 189 -23.63 9.85 -10.10
CA GLU A 189 -24.82 9.51 -10.91
C GLU A 189 -24.66 8.12 -11.57
N TYR A 190 -23.43 7.73 -11.89
CA TYR A 190 -23.12 6.44 -12.48
C TYR A 190 -23.26 5.27 -11.48
N LEU A 191 -22.89 5.49 -10.21
CA LEU A 191 -22.89 4.45 -9.18
C LEU A 191 -24.20 4.43 -8.38
N GLY A 192 -24.99 5.51 -8.41
CA GLY A 192 -26.15 5.69 -7.53
C GLY A 192 -25.80 5.87 -6.05
N GLN A 193 -24.50 5.94 -5.72
CA GLN A 193 -23.95 6.15 -4.38
C GLN A 193 -22.60 6.88 -4.50
N SER A 194 -22.02 7.31 -3.39
CA SER A 194 -20.66 7.87 -3.44
C SER A 194 -19.63 6.78 -3.72
N TYR A 195 -18.52 7.16 -4.33
CA TYR A 195 -17.44 6.19 -4.59
C TYR A 195 -16.85 5.61 -3.30
N PHE A 196 -16.87 6.41 -2.24
CA PHE A 196 -16.46 6.00 -0.91
C PHE A 196 -17.37 4.89 -0.35
N GLU A 197 -18.70 5.06 -0.47
CA GLU A 197 -19.68 4.03 -0.06
C GLU A 197 -19.52 2.75 -0.87
N TYR A 198 -19.30 2.88 -2.18
CA TYR A 198 -18.99 1.73 -3.02
C TYR A 198 -17.78 0.95 -2.49
N LEU A 199 -16.64 1.63 -2.27
CA LEU A 199 -15.43 0.97 -1.76
C LEU A 199 -15.65 0.37 -0.37
N SER A 200 -16.34 1.08 0.52
CA SER A 200 -16.61 0.59 1.88
C SER A 200 -17.58 -0.59 1.93
N ALA A 201 -18.37 -0.81 0.88
CA ALA A 201 -19.27 -1.95 0.77
C ALA A 201 -18.60 -3.23 0.25
N LEU A 202 -17.42 -3.13 -0.39
CA LEU A 202 -16.70 -4.28 -0.92
C LEU A 202 -16.26 -5.25 0.19
N ASP A 203 -16.50 -6.54 0.00
CA ASP A 203 -16.19 -7.57 1.00
C ASP A 203 -14.71 -8.01 0.99
N ASP A 204 -13.96 -7.68 -0.06
CA ASP A 204 -12.57 -8.10 -0.28
C ASP A 204 -11.61 -6.90 -0.46
N LEU A 205 -11.96 -5.72 0.05
CA LEU A 205 -11.12 -4.54 -0.07
C LEU A 205 -9.84 -4.67 0.77
N VAL A 206 -8.68 -4.59 0.12
CA VAL A 206 -7.35 -4.52 0.76
C VAL A 206 -6.75 -3.15 0.52
N ILE A 207 -6.22 -2.54 1.58
CA ILE A 207 -5.53 -1.25 1.48
C ILE A 207 -4.01 -1.42 1.54
N LEU A 208 -3.29 -0.76 0.62
CA LEU A 208 -1.84 -0.65 0.61
C LEU A 208 -1.44 0.82 0.76
N MET A 209 -0.57 1.10 1.70
CA MET A 209 -0.17 2.47 2.03
C MET A 209 1.32 2.65 1.81
N ASP A 210 1.70 3.50 0.84
CA ASP A 210 3.10 3.89 0.65
C ASP A 210 3.43 5.08 1.55
N GLU A 211 4.61 5.05 2.18
CA GLU A 211 5.04 6.01 3.21
C GLU A 211 4.00 6.18 4.34
N ALA A 212 3.62 5.05 4.94
CA ALA A 212 2.51 4.93 5.89
C ALA A 212 2.59 5.90 7.08
N HIS A 213 3.78 6.36 7.47
CA HIS A 213 3.97 7.37 8.53
C HIS A 213 3.18 8.67 8.27
N ARG A 214 2.83 8.96 7.02
CA ARG A 214 2.04 10.15 6.64
C ARG A 214 0.54 10.03 6.87
N TYR A 215 0.05 8.85 7.28
CA TYR A 215 -1.39 8.57 7.44
C TYR A 215 -1.80 8.32 8.89
N HIS A 216 -0.95 8.71 9.84
CA HIS A 216 -1.23 8.55 11.27
C HIS A 216 -1.93 9.76 11.90
N ALA A 217 -2.07 10.90 11.18
CA ALA A 217 -2.91 12.01 11.62
C ALA A 217 -4.38 11.56 11.77
N ASP A 218 -5.06 12.04 12.82
CA ASP A 218 -6.40 11.59 13.21
C ASP A 218 -7.42 11.61 12.07
N ALA A 219 -7.42 12.66 11.24
CA ALA A 219 -8.34 12.79 10.12
C ALA A 219 -8.10 11.71 9.05
N SER A 220 -6.84 11.42 8.73
CA SER A 220 -6.46 10.38 7.77
C SER A 220 -6.80 8.99 8.34
N LYS A 221 -6.48 8.77 9.60
CA LYS A 221 -6.76 7.52 10.29
C LYS A 221 -8.26 7.22 10.30
N LYS A 222 -9.08 8.20 10.65
CA LYS A 222 -10.55 8.08 10.63
C LYS A 222 -11.08 7.73 9.24
N ALA A 223 -10.67 8.48 8.22
CA ALA A 223 -11.13 8.25 6.85
C ALA A 223 -10.73 6.87 6.29
N ILE A 224 -9.51 6.39 6.64
CA ILE A 224 -9.03 5.06 6.26
C ILE A 224 -9.82 3.96 6.99
N ASN A 225 -10.10 4.13 8.29
CA ASN A 225 -10.87 3.17 9.08
C ASN A 225 -12.32 3.05 8.56
N GLU A 226 -12.93 4.16 8.14
CA GLU A 226 -14.28 4.17 7.57
C GLU A 226 -14.41 3.38 6.25
N LEU A 227 -13.32 3.13 5.52
CA LEU A 227 -13.33 2.24 4.35
C LEU A 227 -13.55 0.76 4.73
N ARG A 228 -13.29 0.39 5.99
CA ARG A 228 -13.44 -0.97 6.51
C ARG A 228 -12.79 -2.03 5.61
N PRO A 229 -11.50 -1.92 5.26
CA PRO A 229 -10.82 -2.96 4.49
C PRO A 229 -10.65 -4.23 5.36
N ILE A 230 -10.52 -5.37 4.70
CA ILE A 230 -10.25 -6.64 5.38
C ILE A 230 -8.80 -6.81 5.80
N LEU A 231 -7.89 -6.03 5.19
CA LEU A 231 -6.45 -6.08 5.44
C LEU A 231 -5.79 -4.77 5.05
N GLY A 232 -4.83 -4.31 5.85
CA GLY A 232 -3.95 -3.18 5.54
C GLY A 232 -2.48 -3.59 5.52
N LEU A 233 -1.77 -3.18 4.46
CA LEU A 233 -0.33 -3.36 4.32
C LEU A 233 0.34 -1.98 4.24
N GLU A 234 1.11 -1.65 5.25
CA GLU A 234 1.73 -0.35 5.46
C GLU A 234 3.23 -0.41 5.13
N MET A 235 3.66 0.29 4.07
CA MET A 235 5.06 0.33 3.67
C MET A 235 5.68 1.66 4.12
N THR A 236 6.81 1.62 4.82
CA THR A 236 7.51 2.84 5.25
C THR A 236 8.99 2.59 5.45
N ALA A 237 9.82 3.62 5.27
CA ALA A 237 11.22 3.58 5.69
C ALA A 237 11.41 4.11 7.12
N THR A 238 10.41 4.81 7.66
CA THR A 238 10.40 5.43 8.98
C THR A 238 9.16 4.98 9.76
N PRO A 239 9.22 3.85 10.48
CA PRO A 239 8.07 3.25 11.15
C PRO A 239 7.76 3.96 12.49
N THR A 240 7.59 5.28 12.44
CA THR A 240 7.21 6.13 13.58
C THR A 240 6.08 7.07 13.16
N ASP A 241 5.21 7.42 14.11
CA ASP A 241 4.21 8.45 13.92
C ASP A 241 4.82 9.87 13.95
N GLU A 242 3.99 10.90 13.75
CA GLU A 242 4.42 12.31 13.76
C GLU A 242 5.02 12.76 15.10
N LYS A 243 4.75 12.05 16.19
CA LYS A 243 5.29 12.28 17.53
C LYS A 243 6.56 11.47 17.83
N GLY A 244 7.08 10.74 16.83
CA GLY A 244 8.25 9.89 16.97
C GLY A 244 8.00 8.57 17.69
N LYS A 245 6.73 8.18 17.92
CA LYS A 245 6.39 6.93 18.55
C LYS A 245 6.46 5.79 17.55
N PRO A 246 7.17 4.67 17.85
CA PRO A 246 7.24 3.52 16.95
C PRO A 246 5.87 2.89 16.70
N PHE A 247 5.65 2.40 15.48
CA PHE A 247 4.47 1.62 15.14
C PHE A 247 4.42 0.32 15.96
N LYS A 248 3.23 -0.12 16.32
CA LYS A 248 3.02 -1.33 17.10
C LYS A 248 2.80 -2.57 16.24
N ASN A 249 2.53 -2.38 14.95
CA ASN A 249 2.17 -3.42 13.98
C ASN A 249 3.32 -3.80 13.03
N ILE A 250 4.59 -3.54 13.41
CA ILE A 250 5.75 -3.89 12.59
C ILE A 250 5.92 -5.41 12.57
N VAL A 251 5.87 -6.00 11.38
CA VAL A 251 6.00 -7.45 11.17
C VAL A 251 7.25 -7.85 10.39
N TYR A 252 7.86 -6.89 9.70
CA TYR A 252 9.12 -7.10 8.98
C TYR A 252 9.95 -5.81 8.98
N GLU A 253 11.26 -5.96 9.12
CA GLU A 253 12.19 -4.85 9.10
C GLU A 253 13.40 -5.17 8.24
N TYR A 254 13.71 -4.27 7.30
CA TYR A 254 14.94 -4.19 6.55
C TYR A 254 15.32 -2.72 6.40
N ASN A 255 15.90 -2.18 7.46
CA ASN A 255 16.20 -0.77 7.59
C ASN A 255 17.45 -0.34 6.80
N LEU A 256 17.73 0.97 6.78
CA LEU A 256 18.87 1.50 6.04
C LEU A 256 20.22 0.96 6.54
N ALA A 257 20.37 0.72 7.85
CA ALA A 257 21.60 0.19 8.42
C ALA A 257 21.86 -1.23 7.91
N GLN A 258 20.83 -2.09 7.88
CA GLN A 258 20.91 -3.43 7.31
C GLN A 258 21.23 -3.39 5.81
N ALA A 259 20.55 -2.50 5.06
CA ALA A 259 20.76 -2.36 3.62
C ALA A 259 22.17 -1.89 3.27
N LEU A 260 22.77 -1.02 4.10
CA LEU A 260 24.16 -0.57 3.96
C LEU A 260 25.15 -1.67 4.36
N ALA A 261 24.88 -2.41 5.43
CA ALA A 261 25.70 -3.52 5.88
C ALA A 261 25.78 -4.64 4.83
N ASP A 262 24.65 -4.96 4.19
CA ASP A 262 24.59 -5.95 3.11
C ASP A 262 25.33 -5.50 1.85
N GLY A 263 25.44 -4.19 1.60
CA GLY A 263 26.15 -3.60 0.45
C GLY A 263 25.60 -3.98 -0.93
N LYS A 264 24.47 -4.69 -1.00
CA LYS A 264 23.94 -5.27 -2.26
C LYS A 264 22.99 -4.35 -3.01
N TYR A 265 22.15 -3.60 -2.28
CA TYR A 265 21.00 -2.92 -2.88
C TYR A 265 21.05 -1.40 -2.74
N VAL A 266 21.87 -0.89 -1.83
CA VAL A 266 22.06 0.54 -1.58
C VAL A 266 23.52 0.88 -1.83
N LYS A 267 23.77 1.87 -2.70
CA LYS A 267 25.12 2.39 -2.93
C LYS A 267 25.51 3.26 -1.73
N ILE A 268 26.66 2.99 -1.14
CA ILE A 268 27.26 3.87 -0.14
C ILE A 268 27.76 5.11 -0.88
N PRO A 269 27.29 6.33 -0.54
CA PRO A 269 27.78 7.54 -1.17
C PRO A 269 29.27 7.71 -0.82
N THR A 270 30.13 7.77 -1.83
CA THR A 270 31.55 8.07 -1.64
C THR A 270 31.71 9.56 -1.71
N VAL A 271 32.09 10.19 -0.59
CA VAL A 271 32.42 11.60 -0.56
C VAL A 271 33.87 11.75 -1.08
N ALA A 272 34.01 12.16 -2.34
CA ALA A 272 35.33 12.57 -2.85
C ALA A 272 35.65 13.99 -2.37
N LYS A 273 36.69 14.14 -1.53
CA LYS A 273 37.24 15.48 -1.22
C LYS A 273 37.88 16.04 -2.49
N ARG A 274 37.28 17.09 -3.04
CA ARG A 274 37.93 17.88 -4.10
C ARG A 274 39.11 18.62 -3.50
N ARG A 275 40.33 18.37 -3.92
CA ARG A 275 41.56 19.00 -3.41
C ARG A 275 41.57 20.41 -3.94
N ASN A 276 41.17 21.26 -4.31
CA ASN A 276 41.21 22.64 -4.80
C ASN A 276 39.82 23.27 -5.00
N PHE A 277 38.97 23.18 -4.00
CA PHE A 277 37.67 23.85 -4.05
C PHE A 277 37.84 25.35 -3.88
N GLN A 278 37.56 26.15 -4.89
CA GLN A 278 37.45 27.62 -4.80
C GLN A 278 35.98 28.01 -4.68
N LYS A 279 35.72 29.10 -3.94
CA LYS A 279 34.35 29.55 -3.57
C LYS A 279 33.48 30.02 -4.75
N GLY A 280 33.85 29.76 -6.00
CA GLY A 280 33.09 30.03 -7.23
C GLY A 280 32.66 28.80 -7.99
N ASP A 281 32.96 27.60 -7.49
CA ASP A 281 32.69 26.33 -8.17
C ASP A 281 31.29 25.73 -7.88
N LEU A 282 30.44 26.44 -7.16
CA LEU A 282 29.02 26.09 -6.99
C LEU A 282 28.26 26.69 -8.17
N SER A 283 28.09 25.91 -9.23
CA SER A 283 27.07 26.20 -10.22
C SER A 283 25.69 26.05 -9.59
N SER A 284 24.82 27.00 -9.86
CA SER A 284 23.42 27.07 -9.40
C SER A 284 22.49 26.07 -10.10
N GLU A 285 22.91 24.79 -10.22
CA GLU A 285 22.11 23.68 -10.70
C GLU A 285 21.98 22.65 -9.58
N GLU A 286 20.99 22.89 -8.72
CA GLU A 286 20.30 21.89 -7.90
C GLU A 286 18.83 22.29 -7.73
#